data_5abcb78e1ee0f7d0ed4974a899230f39
#
_entry.id   5abcb78e1ee0f7d0ed4974a899230f39
#
_cell.length_a   1.000
_cell.length_b   1.000
_cell.length_c   1.000
_cell.angle_alpha   90.00
_cell.angle_beta   90.00
_cell.angle_gamma   90.00
#
_symmetry.space_group_name_H-M   'P 1'
#
loop_
_entity.id
_entity.type
_entity.pdbx_description
1 polymer ?
#
loop_
_entity_poly.entity_id
_entity_poly.type
_entity_poly.pdbx_seq_one_letter_code
_entity_poly.pdbx_strand_id
1 'polypeptide(L)'
;LARNPNYWGKPPVLKSVTFRFMPDPLAASNALLAGELDAYPSFPEREILGRFADAPELRVIRGSFPFKAILALNNGRRPFNDVRVRQAIAYAIDRKALLQAVSDGDGTVLQSHMAPNDPDYAPLPDRYPYNPERARELLKSAGVQPGTQVRLSFPPIGYARDTSELIAAYLEQVGIIVTLQPLEWPAWLSRVFGQGAFDMTVIAHTEPHDIGIYDRDTIYFHYHNPAFHDLFQRYEASSAPATRHALSVSMQSQLAQDEPNVFLYSVPRDTVMNRHIRGLWTDQQIAACPLADVYWAP
;
A
#
# COMPACT_ATOMS: atom_id res chain seq x y z
N LEU A 1 -16.93 15.87 17.33
CA LEU A 1 -17.00 14.95 18.46
C LEU A 1 -16.91 15.72 19.78
N ALA A 2 -17.67 15.32 20.78
CA ALA A 2 -17.58 15.84 22.13
C ALA A 2 -17.13 14.72 23.08
N ARG A 3 -16.45 15.06 24.15
CA ARG A 3 -16.04 14.13 25.19
C ARG A 3 -17.26 13.46 25.80
N ASN A 4 -17.21 12.11 25.87
CA ASN A 4 -18.23 11.35 26.57
C ASN A 4 -17.96 11.39 28.09
N PRO A 5 -18.85 12.00 28.92
CA PRO A 5 -18.66 12.05 30.37
C PRO A 5 -18.75 10.67 31.05
N ASN A 6 -19.40 9.69 30.37
CA ASN A 6 -19.60 8.33 30.84
C ASN A 6 -18.66 7.32 30.16
N TYR A 7 -17.51 7.79 29.68
CA TYR A 7 -16.55 6.88 29.04
C TYR A 7 -15.99 5.88 30.07
N TRP A 8 -16.01 4.60 29.72
CA TRP A 8 -15.60 3.51 30.60
C TRP A 8 -14.08 3.44 30.89
N GLY A 9 -13.26 4.04 30.00
CA GLY A 9 -11.81 4.09 30.13
C GLY A 9 -11.32 5.41 30.72
N LYS A 10 -10.04 5.73 30.53
CA LYS A 10 -9.46 7.02 30.93
C LYS A 10 -10.13 8.16 30.15
N PRO A 11 -10.76 9.13 30.83
CA PRO A 11 -11.42 10.25 30.15
C PRO A 11 -10.45 11.04 29.27
N PRO A 12 -10.81 11.39 28.03
CA PRO A 12 -9.98 12.25 27.18
C PRO A 12 -9.77 13.61 27.78
N VAL A 13 -8.60 14.21 27.55
CA VAL A 13 -8.30 15.57 28.03
C VAL A 13 -9.07 16.62 27.19
N LEU A 14 -9.16 16.40 25.89
CA LEU A 14 -9.87 17.30 24.98
C LEU A 14 -11.38 17.30 25.28
N LYS A 15 -12.00 18.47 25.28
CA LYS A 15 -13.46 18.62 25.45
C LYS A 15 -14.20 18.29 24.15
N SER A 16 -13.64 18.68 23.02
CA SER A 16 -14.19 18.42 21.69
C SER A 16 -13.09 18.34 20.63
N VAL A 17 -13.41 17.67 19.50
CA VAL A 17 -12.59 17.61 18.30
C VAL A 17 -13.51 17.76 17.09
N THR A 18 -13.12 18.60 16.14
CA THR A 18 -13.82 18.79 14.88
C THR A 18 -13.00 18.20 13.76
N PHE A 19 -13.59 17.26 13.00
CA PHE A 19 -13.01 16.76 11.76
C PHE A 19 -13.55 17.60 10.59
N ARG A 20 -12.64 18.23 9.85
CA ARG A 20 -12.95 18.94 8.59
C ARG A 20 -12.46 18.11 7.43
N PHE A 21 -13.32 17.80 6.48
CA PHE A 21 -12.95 17.10 5.25
C PHE A 21 -12.39 18.10 4.25
N MET A 22 -11.13 17.99 3.93
CA MET A 22 -10.41 18.87 3.00
C MET A 22 -9.70 18.02 1.95
N PRO A 23 -10.34 17.78 0.80
CA PRO A 23 -9.77 16.93 -0.24
C PRO A 23 -8.63 17.60 -1.02
N ASP A 24 -8.54 18.93 -1.01
CA ASP A 24 -7.46 19.67 -1.65
C ASP A 24 -6.29 19.86 -0.68
N PRO A 25 -5.11 19.26 -0.95
CA PRO A 25 -3.94 19.36 -0.07
C PRO A 25 -3.39 20.78 0.04
N LEU A 26 -3.51 21.60 -1.01
CA LEU A 26 -3.05 22.99 -0.98
C LEU A 26 -3.93 23.84 -0.08
N ALA A 27 -5.25 23.69 -0.16
CA ALA A 27 -6.18 24.34 0.74
C ALA A 27 -5.96 23.90 2.20
N ALA A 28 -5.72 22.62 2.44
CA ALA A 28 -5.38 22.10 3.76
C ALA A 28 -4.07 22.68 4.30
N SER A 29 -3.04 22.79 3.46
CA SER A 29 -1.76 23.43 3.79
C SER A 29 -1.95 24.90 4.20
N ASN A 30 -2.73 25.65 3.45
CA ASN A 30 -3.02 27.05 3.78
C ASN A 30 -3.78 27.20 5.11
N ALA A 31 -4.75 26.32 5.37
CA ALA A 31 -5.50 26.31 6.62
C ALA A 31 -4.63 25.94 7.84
N LEU A 32 -3.66 25.04 7.69
CA LEU A 32 -2.65 24.75 8.73
C LEU A 32 -1.77 25.97 9.01
N LEU A 33 -1.24 26.61 7.96
CA LEU A 33 -0.39 27.81 8.10
C LEU A 33 -1.15 29.01 8.70
N ALA A 34 -2.44 29.11 8.43
CA ALA A 34 -3.32 30.15 8.99
C ALA A 34 -3.80 29.83 10.42
N GLY A 35 -3.50 28.63 10.96
CA GLY A 35 -3.99 28.20 12.28
C GLY A 35 -5.49 27.87 12.32
N GLU A 36 -6.12 27.68 11.16
CA GLU A 36 -7.52 27.23 11.04
C GLU A 36 -7.67 25.72 11.23
N LEU A 37 -6.57 24.97 11.06
CA LEU A 37 -6.44 23.56 11.38
C LEU A 37 -5.30 23.38 12.38
N ASP A 38 -5.55 22.54 13.38
CA ASP A 38 -4.57 22.21 14.39
C ASP A 38 -3.67 21.02 13.99
N ALA A 39 -4.22 20.11 13.18
CA ALA A 39 -3.49 18.94 12.68
C ALA A 39 -4.10 18.41 11.39
N TYR A 40 -3.25 17.82 10.56
CA TYR A 40 -3.63 17.00 9.42
C TYR A 40 -2.87 15.66 9.49
N PRO A 41 -3.48 14.63 10.07
CA PRO A 41 -2.89 13.30 10.10
C PRO A 41 -2.83 12.71 8.69
N SER A 42 -1.70 12.09 8.34
CA SER A 42 -1.51 11.46 7.04
C SER A 42 -1.64 12.45 5.88
N PHE A 43 -0.83 13.49 5.90
CA PHE A 43 -0.81 14.50 4.85
C PHE A 43 -0.50 13.87 3.49
N PRO A 44 -1.35 14.06 2.46
CA PRO A 44 -1.29 13.25 1.25
C PRO A 44 -0.18 13.63 0.27
N GLU A 45 0.29 14.89 0.29
CA GLU A 45 1.23 15.45 -0.70
C GLU A 45 2.55 15.82 -0.06
N ARG A 46 3.57 15.00 -0.25
CA ARG A 46 4.90 15.19 0.35
C ARG A 46 5.61 16.43 -0.18
N GLU A 47 5.44 16.74 -1.45
CA GLU A 47 6.04 17.92 -2.09
C GLU A 47 5.67 19.23 -1.39
N ILE A 48 4.49 19.27 -0.79
CA ILE A 48 3.99 20.45 -0.06
C ILE A 48 4.60 20.56 1.36
N LEU A 49 5.13 19.47 1.92
CA LEU A 49 5.64 19.45 3.31
C LEU A 49 6.75 20.48 3.55
N GLY A 50 7.54 20.82 2.55
CA GLY A 50 8.57 21.86 2.63
C GLY A 50 8.04 23.23 3.05
N ARG A 51 6.76 23.52 2.80
CA ARG A 51 6.10 24.77 3.21
C ARG A 51 5.98 24.96 4.73
N PHE A 52 6.06 23.86 5.47
CA PHE A 52 5.95 23.89 6.93
C PHE A 52 7.31 24.01 7.62
N ALA A 53 8.43 23.99 6.88
CA ALA A 53 9.78 24.06 7.44
C ALA A 53 10.02 25.36 8.22
N ASP A 54 9.48 26.48 7.71
CA ASP A 54 9.64 27.82 8.29
C ASP A 54 8.43 28.23 9.16
N ALA A 55 7.51 27.30 9.48
CA ALA A 55 6.35 27.55 10.30
C ALA A 55 6.61 27.16 11.78
N PRO A 56 7.01 28.09 12.68
CA PRO A 56 7.46 27.77 14.03
C PRO A 56 6.37 27.15 14.91
N GLU A 57 5.10 27.36 14.57
CA GLU A 57 3.94 26.81 15.29
C GLU A 57 3.58 25.38 14.82
N LEU A 58 4.14 24.93 13.71
CA LEU A 58 3.86 23.61 13.16
C LEU A 58 5.08 22.68 13.30
N ARG A 59 4.82 21.40 13.24
CA ARG A 59 5.83 20.36 13.07
C ARG A 59 5.33 19.29 12.13
N VAL A 60 6.23 18.75 11.33
CA VAL A 60 6.00 17.57 10.51
C VAL A 60 6.57 16.37 11.26
N ILE A 61 5.78 15.34 11.43
CA ILE A 61 6.21 14.08 12.04
C ILE A 61 6.03 12.98 11.03
N ARG A 62 7.11 12.27 10.78
CA ARG A 62 7.09 11.05 10.01
C ARG A 62 6.51 9.92 10.83
N GLY A 63 5.53 9.24 10.27
CA GLY A 63 4.88 8.10 10.90
C GLY A 63 4.88 6.86 10.02
N SER A 64 4.45 5.74 10.57
CA SER A 64 4.25 4.49 9.85
C SER A 64 2.77 4.22 9.61
N PHE A 65 2.47 3.53 8.53
CA PHE A 65 1.13 3.12 8.16
C PHE A 65 1.19 1.77 7.43
N PRO A 66 0.22 0.88 7.56
CA PRO A 66 0.25 -0.42 6.89
C PRO A 66 -0.02 -0.30 5.37
N PHE A 67 0.71 0.57 4.70
CA PHE A 67 0.58 0.84 3.28
C PHE A 67 1.37 -0.19 2.48
N LYS A 68 0.68 -0.94 1.63
CA LYS A 68 1.25 -1.97 0.77
C LYS A 68 0.81 -1.69 -0.66
N ALA A 69 1.61 -0.93 -1.41
CA ALA A 69 1.38 -0.74 -2.84
C ALA A 69 1.72 -2.04 -3.58
N ILE A 70 0.79 -2.47 -4.42
CA ILE A 70 0.94 -3.66 -5.27
C ILE A 70 0.55 -3.35 -6.71
N LEU A 71 1.18 -4.04 -7.64
CA LEU A 71 0.63 -4.26 -8.97
C LEU A 71 -0.15 -5.58 -8.91
N ALA A 72 -1.46 -5.50 -8.72
CA ALA A 72 -2.29 -6.69 -8.72
C ALA A 72 -2.45 -7.23 -10.15
N LEU A 73 -2.20 -8.53 -10.29
CA LEU A 73 -2.29 -9.29 -11.52
C LEU A 73 -3.51 -10.20 -11.46
N ASN A 74 -4.30 -10.26 -12.52
CA ASN A 74 -5.46 -11.14 -12.54
C ASN A 74 -5.04 -12.60 -12.81
N ASN A 75 -4.79 -13.37 -11.74
CA ASN A 75 -4.31 -14.74 -11.83
C ASN A 75 -5.29 -15.70 -12.51
N GLY A 76 -6.57 -15.33 -12.64
CA GLY A 76 -7.60 -16.11 -13.36
C GLY A 76 -7.56 -15.93 -14.88
N ARG A 77 -6.73 -15.02 -15.42
CA ARG A 77 -6.71 -14.68 -16.85
C ARG A 77 -5.33 -14.86 -17.48
N ARG A 78 -5.33 -15.24 -18.78
CA ARG A 78 -4.10 -15.21 -19.57
C ARG A 78 -3.68 -13.75 -19.81
N PRO A 79 -2.35 -13.48 -19.80
CA PRO A 79 -1.25 -14.41 -19.58
C PRO A 79 -0.90 -14.61 -18.09
N PHE A 80 -1.53 -13.91 -17.12
CA PHE A 80 -1.15 -13.86 -15.70
C PHE A 80 -1.48 -15.11 -14.88
N ASN A 81 -2.24 -16.06 -15.44
CA ASN A 81 -2.45 -17.38 -14.86
C ASN A 81 -1.19 -18.28 -14.90
N ASP A 82 -0.15 -17.87 -15.64
CA ASP A 82 1.15 -18.53 -15.62
C ASP A 82 2.11 -17.80 -14.66
N VAL A 83 2.62 -18.52 -13.67
CA VAL A 83 3.55 -17.96 -12.68
C VAL A 83 4.81 -17.36 -13.31
N ARG A 84 5.29 -17.94 -14.42
CA ARG A 84 6.47 -17.43 -15.15
C ARG A 84 6.23 -16.03 -15.70
N VAL A 85 5.01 -15.71 -16.12
CA VAL A 85 4.63 -14.37 -16.56
C VAL A 85 4.64 -13.39 -15.39
N ARG A 86 4.07 -13.77 -14.25
CA ARG A 86 4.05 -12.92 -13.07
C ARG A 86 5.47 -12.62 -12.55
N GLN A 87 6.31 -13.65 -12.49
CA GLN A 87 7.74 -13.51 -12.16
C GLN A 87 8.49 -12.63 -13.18
N ALA A 88 8.17 -12.77 -14.48
CA ALA A 88 8.75 -11.93 -15.52
C ALA A 88 8.41 -10.44 -15.30
N ILE A 89 7.16 -10.14 -14.95
CA ILE A 89 6.74 -8.77 -14.63
C ILE A 89 7.50 -8.23 -13.41
N ALA A 90 7.69 -9.05 -12.37
CA ALA A 90 8.47 -8.66 -11.21
C ALA A 90 9.94 -8.35 -11.55
N TYR A 91 10.58 -9.18 -12.40
CA TYR A 91 11.94 -8.91 -12.90
C TYR A 91 12.02 -7.67 -13.82
N ALA A 92 10.93 -7.33 -14.52
CA ALA A 92 10.91 -6.23 -15.46
C ALA A 92 10.86 -4.86 -14.77
N ILE A 93 10.43 -4.78 -13.51
CA ILE A 93 10.21 -3.52 -12.79
C ILE A 93 11.37 -3.24 -11.84
N ASP A 94 12.09 -2.13 -12.06
CA ASP A 94 13.05 -1.62 -11.07
C ASP A 94 12.30 -0.96 -9.92
N ARG A 95 11.98 -1.77 -8.89
CA ARG A 95 11.20 -1.33 -7.73
C ARG A 95 11.93 -0.30 -6.88
N LYS A 96 13.29 -0.27 -6.90
CA LYS A 96 14.08 0.74 -6.20
C LYS A 96 14.01 2.10 -6.91
N ALA A 97 14.20 2.09 -8.23
CA ALA A 97 14.06 3.30 -9.04
C ALA A 97 12.61 3.82 -9.02
N LEU A 98 11.63 2.92 -9.02
CA LEU A 98 10.22 3.27 -8.87
C LEU A 98 9.95 3.95 -7.52
N LEU A 99 10.44 3.38 -6.40
CA LEU A 99 10.33 4.00 -5.07
C LEU A 99 11.03 5.36 -5.02
N GLN A 100 12.21 5.49 -5.66
CA GLN A 100 12.90 6.77 -5.78
C GLN A 100 12.05 7.81 -6.50
N ALA A 101 11.38 7.44 -7.58
CA ALA A 101 10.60 8.37 -8.38
C ALA A 101 9.28 8.80 -7.69
N VAL A 102 8.61 7.89 -6.96
CA VAL A 102 7.29 8.19 -6.35
C VAL A 102 7.36 8.74 -4.93
N SER A 103 8.53 8.64 -4.26
CA SER A 103 8.66 9.06 -2.84
C SER A 103 10.06 9.55 -2.46
N ASP A 104 10.89 9.96 -3.41
CA ASP A 104 12.29 10.36 -3.17
C ASP A 104 13.12 9.27 -2.45
N GLY A 105 12.79 8.01 -2.72
CA GLY A 105 13.45 6.85 -2.10
C GLY A 105 12.99 6.57 -0.66
N ASP A 106 12.00 7.28 -0.20
CA ASP A 106 11.52 7.20 1.15
C ASP A 106 10.47 6.10 1.30
N GLY A 107 10.83 5.05 1.99
CA GLY A 107 9.99 3.87 2.16
C GLY A 107 10.77 2.57 2.09
N THR A 108 10.05 1.49 1.87
CA THR A 108 10.62 0.13 1.78
C THR A 108 10.07 -0.57 0.56
N VAL A 109 10.95 -1.14 -0.27
CA VAL A 109 10.53 -2.08 -1.31
C VAL A 109 10.02 -3.35 -0.66
N LEU A 110 8.80 -3.74 -0.99
CA LEU A 110 8.17 -4.92 -0.40
C LEU A 110 8.54 -6.20 -1.17
N GLN A 111 8.61 -7.31 -0.43
CA GLN A 111 8.83 -8.64 -0.98
C GLN A 111 7.62 -9.57 -0.77
N SER A 112 6.62 -9.08 -0.03
CA SER A 112 5.36 -9.78 0.25
C SER A 112 4.28 -8.78 0.63
N HIS A 113 3.07 -9.29 0.91
CA HIS A 113 1.93 -8.47 1.34
C HIS A 113 1.98 -8.14 2.84
N MET A 114 3.10 -7.59 3.30
CA MET A 114 3.25 -7.16 4.70
C MET A 114 4.01 -5.83 4.75
N ALA A 115 3.51 -4.88 5.52
CA ALA A 115 4.17 -3.59 5.72
C ALA A 115 5.22 -3.67 6.85
N PRO A 116 6.30 -2.87 6.80
CA PRO A 116 7.39 -2.93 7.79
C PRO A 116 6.97 -2.65 9.23
N ASN A 117 5.84 -1.95 9.45
CA ASN A 117 5.29 -1.68 10.78
C ASN A 117 4.38 -2.80 11.31
N ASP A 118 4.17 -3.86 10.54
CA ASP A 118 3.45 -5.03 11.02
C ASP A 118 4.36 -5.87 11.93
N PRO A 119 3.90 -6.30 13.12
CA PRO A 119 4.70 -7.15 14.03
C PRO A 119 5.18 -8.47 13.41
N ASP A 120 4.45 -8.98 12.42
CA ASP A 120 4.78 -10.22 11.72
C ASP A 120 5.56 -9.99 10.42
N TYR A 121 5.99 -8.77 10.13
CA TYR A 121 6.81 -8.47 8.95
C TYR A 121 8.11 -9.27 8.93
N ALA A 122 8.41 -9.89 7.80
CA ALA A 122 9.67 -10.56 7.55
C ALA A 122 10.44 -9.84 6.43
N PRO A 123 11.70 -9.41 6.66
CA PRO A 123 12.54 -8.82 5.62
C PRO A 123 13.08 -9.93 4.71
N LEU A 124 12.25 -10.39 3.78
CA LEU A 124 12.61 -11.43 2.82
C LEU A 124 13.67 -10.91 1.82
N PRO A 125 14.53 -11.82 1.31
CA PRO A 125 15.48 -11.47 0.26
C PRO A 125 14.74 -11.07 -1.02
N ASP A 126 15.35 -10.15 -1.80
CA ASP A 126 14.83 -9.79 -3.11
C ASP A 126 14.97 -10.97 -4.08
N ARG A 127 13.85 -11.63 -4.38
CA ARG A 127 13.81 -12.77 -5.30
C ARG A 127 13.85 -12.35 -6.76
N TYR A 128 13.35 -11.16 -7.05
CA TYR A 128 13.17 -10.67 -8.42
C TYR A 128 13.88 -9.32 -8.58
N PRO A 129 15.22 -9.28 -8.44
CA PRO A 129 15.98 -8.05 -8.71
C PRO A 129 15.76 -7.64 -10.16
N TYR A 130 15.76 -6.34 -10.43
CA TYR A 130 15.56 -5.81 -11.78
C TYR A 130 16.49 -6.48 -12.80
N ASN A 131 15.89 -7.18 -13.75
CA ASN A 131 16.59 -7.91 -14.80
C ASN A 131 15.66 -8.09 -16.02
N PRO A 132 15.63 -7.11 -16.94
CA PRO A 132 14.77 -7.16 -18.12
C PRO A 132 15.13 -8.29 -19.10
N GLU A 133 16.38 -8.76 -19.14
CA GLU A 133 16.77 -9.92 -19.94
C GLU A 133 16.08 -11.18 -19.40
N ARG A 134 16.16 -11.39 -18.09
CA ARG A 134 15.49 -12.51 -17.44
C ARG A 134 13.98 -12.47 -17.62
N ALA A 135 13.39 -11.28 -17.57
CA ALA A 135 11.97 -11.07 -17.85
C ALA A 135 11.61 -11.54 -19.26
N ARG A 136 12.38 -11.15 -20.28
CA ARG A 136 12.13 -11.58 -21.68
C ARG A 136 12.27 -13.10 -21.84
N GLU A 137 13.24 -13.73 -21.20
CA GLU A 137 13.39 -15.18 -21.22
C GLU A 137 12.17 -15.90 -20.65
N LEU A 138 11.67 -15.44 -19.50
CA LEU A 138 10.49 -16.03 -18.86
C LEU A 138 9.22 -15.81 -19.71
N LEU A 139 9.01 -14.63 -20.26
CA LEU A 139 7.89 -14.35 -21.15
C LEU A 139 7.91 -15.28 -22.38
N LYS A 140 9.09 -15.41 -23.02
CA LYS A 140 9.29 -16.33 -24.15
C LYS A 140 8.99 -17.78 -23.76
N SER A 141 9.49 -18.24 -22.61
CA SER A 141 9.25 -19.61 -22.13
C SER A 141 7.78 -19.88 -21.80
N ALA A 142 7.03 -18.83 -21.42
CA ALA A 142 5.60 -18.89 -21.18
C ALA A 142 4.76 -18.73 -22.47
N GLY A 143 5.39 -18.55 -23.63
CA GLY A 143 4.72 -18.38 -24.91
C GLY A 143 4.12 -16.99 -25.13
N VAL A 144 4.50 -15.99 -24.34
CA VAL A 144 4.06 -14.60 -24.51
C VAL A 144 4.86 -13.98 -25.64
N GLN A 145 4.15 -13.46 -26.64
CA GLN A 145 4.78 -12.86 -27.81
C GLN A 145 5.07 -11.37 -27.57
N PRO A 146 6.19 -10.83 -28.10
CA PRO A 146 6.40 -9.38 -28.13
C PRO A 146 5.21 -8.68 -28.80
N GLY A 147 4.80 -7.54 -28.23
CA GLY A 147 3.61 -6.82 -28.66
C GLY A 147 2.30 -7.28 -28.00
N THR A 148 2.36 -8.23 -27.05
CA THR A 148 1.20 -8.61 -26.26
C THR A 148 0.63 -7.39 -25.54
N GLN A 149 -0.66 -7.13 -25.73
CA GLN A 149 -1.36 -5.98 -25.17
C GLN A 149 -2.06 -6.37 -23.86
N VAL A 150 -1.90 -5.51 -22.83
CA VAL A 150 -2.58 -5.64 -21.54
C VAL A 150 -3.07 -4.29 -21.06
N ARG A 151 -4.12 -4.27 -20.25
CA ARG A 151 -4.66 -3.05 -19.63
C ARG A 151 -4.20 -2.93 -18.21
N LEU A 152 -3.75 -1.74 -17.82
CA LEU A 152 -3.42 -1.37 -16.46
C LEU A 152 -4.45 -0.34 -15.99
N SER A 153 -5.40 -0.80 -15.18
CA SER A 153 -6.43 0.05 -14.57
C SER A 153 -5.92 0.61 -13.25
N PHE A 154 -6.28 1.85 -12.92
CA PHE A 154 -5.91 2.44 -11.63
C PHE A 154 -6.93 3.49 -11.18
N PRO A 155 -7.13 3.67 -9.85
CA PRO A 155 -8.01 4.69 -9.31
C PRO A 155 -7.39 6.10 -9.42
N PRO A 156 -8.18 7.18 -9.28
CA PRO A 156 -7.74 8.56 -9.49
C PRO A 156 -6.96 9.08 -8.26
N ILE A 157 -5.87 8.40 -7.91
CA ILE A 157 -4.98 8.76 -6.79
C ILE A 157 -3.57 8.93 -7.34
N GLY A 158 -2.85 9.98 -6.89
CA GLY A 158 -1.53 10.35 -7.40
C GLY A 158 -0.56 9.18 -7.47
N TYR A 159 -0.30 8.49 -6.35
CA TYR A 159 0.65 7.37 -6.34
C TYR A 159 0.29 6.26 -7.34
N ALA A 160 -1.01 5.98 -7.54
CA ALA A 160 -1.44 4.90 -8.44
C ALA A 160 -1.22 5.27 -9.90
N ARG A 161 -1.46 6.55 -10.26
CA ARG A 161 -1.16 7.07 -11.60
C ARG A 161 0.33 7.01 -11.88
N ASP A 162 1.14 7.66 -11.04
CA ASP A 162 2.57 7.81 -11.28
C ASP A 162 3.29 6.45 -11.32
N THR A 163 2.92 5.54 -10.41
CA THR A 163 3.38 4.14 -10.43
C THR A 163 2.97 3.41 -11.70
N SER A 164 1.73 3.61 -12.18
CA SER A 164 1.22 2.93 -13.38
C SER A 164 1.94 3.39 -14.64
N GLU A 165 2.25 4.68 -14.77
CA GLU A 165 3.00 5.23 -15.89
C GLU A 165 4.42 4.66 -15.95
N LEU A 166 5.12 4.60 -14.81
CA LEU A 166 6.46 4.00 -14.73
C LEU A 166 6.43 2.51 -15.04
N ILE A 167 5.47 1.75 -14.52
CA ILE A 167 5.32 0.32 -14.79
C ILE A 167 5.06 0.09 -16.29
N ALA A 168 4.23 0.91 -16.94
CA ALA A 168 3.98 0.80 -18.37
C ALA A 168 5.29 0.93 -19.17
N ALA A 169 6.13 1.91 -18.83
CA ALA A 169 7.42 2.11 -19.47
C ALA A 169 8.39 0.93 -19.25
N TYR A 170 8.42 0.34 -18.05
CA TYR A 170 9.22 -0.86 -17.78
C TYR A 170 8.75 -2.07 -18.58
N LEU A 171 7.45 -2.31 -18.66
CA LEU A 171 6.89 -3.45 -19.36
C LEU A 171 7.05 -3.35 -20.89
N GLU A 172 7.03 -2.14 -21.43
CA GLU A 172 7.32 -1.90 -22.84
C GLU A 172 8.74 -2.34 -23.23
N GLN A 173 9.73 -2.14 -22.35
CA GLN A 173 11.11 -2.58 -22.57
C GLN A 173 11.25 -4.10 -22.72
N VAL A 174 10.31 -4.87 -22.20
CA VAL A 174 10.31 -6.33 -22.29
C VAL A 174 9.29 -6.86 -23.31
N GLY A 175 8.68 -5.95 -24.11
CA GLY A 175 7.80 -6.30 -25.21
C GLY A 175 6.33 -6.44 -24.83
N ILE A 176 5.89 -5.99 -23.67
CA ILE A 176 4.48 -5.92 -23.27
C ILE A 176 3.97 -4.49 -23.50
N ILE A 177 2.93 -4.34 -24.31
CA ILE A 177 2.28 -3.06 -24.58
C ILE A 177 1.19 -2.82 -23.53
N VAL A 178 1.33 -1.77 -22.74
CA VAL A 178 0.38 -1.44 -21.67
C VAL A 178 -0.54 -0.30 -22.09
N THR A 179 -1.85 -0.54 -22.04
CA THR A 179 -2.85 0.52 -22.17
C THR A 179 -3.25 1.00 -20.78
N LEU A 180 -2.91 2.22 -20.45
CA LEU A 180 -3.29 2.86 -19.19
C LEU A 180 -4.78 3.20 -19.17
N GLN A 181 -5.49 2.83 -18.12
CA GLN A 181 -6.93 3.03 -17.97
C GLN A 181 -7.25 3.65 -16.60
N PRO A 182 -7.24 4.99 -16.47
CA PRO A 182 -7.72 5.63 -15.27
C PRO A 182 -9.23 5.36 -15.09
N LEU A 183 -9.63 5.04 -13.87
CA LEU A 183 -11.01 4.77 -13.50
C LEU A 183 -11.39 5.59 -12.28
N GLU A 184 -12.55 6.25 -12.31
CA GLU A 184 -13.13 6.84 -11.11
C GLU A 184 -13.43 5.78 -10.05
N TRP A 185 -13.37 6.16 -8.76
CA TRP A 185 -13.54 5.22 -7.65
C TRP A 185 -14.75 4.28 -7.78
N PRO A 186 -15.98 4.75 -8.09
CA PRO A 186 -17.11 3.85 -8.24
C PRO A 186 -16.93 2.83 -9.36
N ALA A 187 -16.29 3.24 -10.46
CA ALA A 187 -16.00 2.36 -11.59
C ALA A 187 -14.90 1.35 -11.24
N TRP A 188 -13.85 1.77 -10.51
CA TRP A 188 -12.78 0.89 -10.04
C TRP A 188 -13.34 -0.16 -9.07
N LEU A 189 -14.12 0.27 -8.05
CA LEU A 189 -14.74 -0.63 -7.08
C LEU A 189 -15.67 -1.64 -7.75
N SER A 190 -16.46 -1.22 -8.74
CA SER A 190 -17.38 -2.13 -9.42
C SER A 190 -16.65 -3.09 -10.37
N ARG A 191 -15.79 -2.57 -11.26
CA ARG A 191 -15.19 -3.38 -12.34
C ARG A 191 -14.00 -4.19 -11.86
N VAL A 192 -13.07 -3.54 -11.13
CA VAL A 192 -11.82 -4.19 -10.70
C VAL A 192 -12.08 -5.02 -9.47
N PHE A 193 -12.49 -4.38 -8.37
CA PHE A 193 -12.63 -5.04 -7.09
C PHE A 193 -13.83 -6.02 -7.04
N GLY A 194 -15.00 -5.58 -7.53
CA GLY A 194 -16.23 -6.38 -7.44
C GLY A 194 -16.35 -7.46 -8.51
N GLN A 195 -15.96 -7.18 -9.76
CA GLN A 195 -16.15 -8.10 -10.89
C GLN A 195 -14.87 -8.81 -11.34
N GLY A 196 -13.69 -8.42 -10.87
CA GLY A 196 -12.42 -8.93 -11.37
C GLY A 196 -12.20 -8.67 -12.86
N ALA A 197 -12.84 -7.63 -13.42
CA ALA A 197 -12.83 -7.33 -14.86
C ALA A 197 -11.64 -6.43 -15.24
N PHE A 198 -10.43 -6.90 -14.98
CA PHE A 198 -9.16 -6.19 -15.25
C PHE A 198 -8.08 -7.18 -15.67
N ASP A 199 -6.99 -6.66 -16.21
CA ASP A 199 -5.78 -7.44 -16.48
C ASP A 199 -4.73 -7.18 -15.38
N MET A 200 -4.40 -5.90 -15.14
CA MET A 200 -3.53 -5.43 -14.05
C MET A 200 -4.15 -4.19 -13.39
N THR A 201 -3.84 -3.98 -12.10
CA THR A 201 -4.19 -2.73 -11.41
C THR A 201 -3.16 -2.34 -10.37
N VAL A 202 -2.83 -1.05 -10.27
CA VAL A 202 -2.06 -0.50 -9.16
C VAL A 202 -3.01 -0.04 -8.08
N ILE A 203 -2.82 -0.56 -6.88
CA ILE A 203 -3.60 -0.19 -5.68
C ILE A 203 -2.76 -0.38 -4.43
N ALA A 204 -3.06 0.33 -3.36
CA ALA A 204 -2.51 0.05 -2.04
C ALA A 204 -3.56 -0.59 -1.14
N HIS A 205 -3.17 -1.65 -0.44
CA HIS A 205 -3.87 -2.19 0.70
C HIS A 205 -3.35 -1.51 1.97
N THR A 206 -4.26 -1.17 2.86
CA THR A 206 -3.92 -0.40 4.07
C THR A 206 -4.44 -1.05 5.35
N GLU A 207 -5.06 -2.21 5.24
CA GLU A 207 -5.54 -3.00 6.35
C GLU A 207 -4.36 -3.69 7.04
N PRO A 208 -4.27 -3.64 8.38
CA PRO A 208 -3.25 -4.38 9.12
C PRO A 208 -3.57 -5.87 9.12
N HIS A 209 -2.54 -6.70 9.20
CA HIS A 209 -2.66 -8.16 9.32
C HIS A 209 -3.57 -8.82 8.27
N ASP A 210 -3.66 -8.25 7.09
CA ASP A 210 -4.62 -8.68 6.06
C ASP A 210 -4.08 -9.76 5.11
N ILE A 211 -2.95 -10.40 5.43
CA ILE A 211 -2.35 -11.46 4.58
C ILE A 211 -3.34 -12.60 4.25
N GLY A 212 -4.33 -12.82 5.11
CA GLY A 212 -5.40 -13.79 4.88
C GLY A 212 -6.32 -13.48 3.69
N ILE A 213 -6.21 -12.29 3.08
CA ILE A 213 -6.95 -12.00 1.83
C ILE A 213 -6.57 -12.95 0.70
N TYR A 214 -5.34 -13.48 0.71
CA TYR A 214 -4.84 -14.44 -0.28
C TYR A 214 -5.43 -15.84 -0.14
N ASP A 215 -6.16 -16.12 0.95
CA ASP A 215 -6.92 -17.36 1.18
C ASP A 215 -8.41 -17.23 0.81
N ARG A 216 -8.84 -16.10 0.32
CA ARG A 216 -10.26 -15.86 -0.02
C ARG A 216 -10.55 -16.27 -1.47
N ASP A 217 -11.49 -17.17 -1.69
CA ASP A 217 -11.95 -17.57 -3.03
C ASP A 217 -12.47 -16.38 -3.88
N THR A 218 -13.00 -15.36 -3.20
CA THR A 218 -13.59 -14.17 -3.83
C THR A 218 -12.60 -13.02 -4.03
N ILE A 219 -11.30 -13.21 -3.77
CA ILE A 219 -10.33 -12.13 -3.93
C ILE A 219 -10.24 -11.70 -5.40
N TYR A 220 -10.28 -10.41 -5.65
CA TYR A 220 -10.42 -9.83 -7.00
C TYR A 220 -9.28 -10.19 -7.96
N PHE A 221 -8.08 -10.51 -7.45
CA PHE A 221 -6.94 -10.95 -8.28
C PHE A 221 -6.88 -12.47 -8.50
N HIS A 222 -7.86 -13.24 -8.03
CA HIS A 222 -8.06 -14.67 -8.31
C HIS A 222 -6.84 -15.56 -8.03
N TYR A 223 -6.10 -15.25 -6.98
CA TYR A 223 -5.03 -16.15 -6.52
C TYR A 223 -5.64 -17.34 -5.76
N HIS A 224 -5.12 -18.52 -6.07
CA HIS A 224 -5.51 -19.75 -5.38
C HIS A 224 -4.31 -20.67 -5.26
N ASN A 225 -3.93 -21.04 -4.03
CA ASN A 225 -2.84 -21.97 -3.76
C ASN A 225 -3.15 -22.82 -2.53
N PRO A 226 -3.30 -24.16 -2.68
CA PRO A 226 -3.59 -25.05 -1.55
C PRO A 226 -2.51 -25.04 -0.46
N ALA A 227 -1.23 -24.81 -0.79
CA ALA A 227 -0.17 -24.74 0.21
C ALA A 227 -0.29 -23.44 1.05
N PHE A 228 -0.68 -22.32 0.43
CA PHE A 228 -0.98 -21.11 1.18
C PHE A 228 -2.21 -21.29 2.07
N HIS A 229 -3.26 -21.93 1.57
CA HIS A 229 -4.46 -22.28 2.34
C HIS A 229 -4.09 -23.09 3.61
N ASP A 230 -3.29 -24.16 3.48
CA ASP A 230 -2.86 -24.96 4.64
C ASP A 230 -2.09 -24.11 5.67
N LEU A 231 -1.16 -23.25 5.22
CA LEU A 231 -0.44 -22.35 6.10
C LEU A 231 -1.39 -21.41 6.85
N PHE A 232 -2.36 -20.84 6.15
CA PHE A 232 -3.32 -19.90 6.74
C PHE A 232 -4.25 -20.59 7.74
N GLN A 233 -4.77 -21.78 7.44
CA GLN A 233 -5.60 -22.54 8.36
C GLN A 233 -4.84 -22.90 9.67
N ARG A 234 -3.57 -23.26 9.56
CA ARG A 234 -2.71 -23.51 10.73
C ARG A 234 -2.41 -22.22 11.51
N TYR A 235 -2.27 -21.10 10.83
CA TYR A 235 -2.10 -19.79 11.45
C TYR A 235 -3.34 -19.41 12.28
N GLU A 236 -4.53 -19.58 11.71
CA GLU A 236 -5.81 -19.29 12.40
C GLU A 236 -6.07 -20.25 13.59
N ALA A 237 -5.68 -21.50 13.47
CA ALA A 237 -5.84 -22.49 14.53
C ALA A 237 -4.84 -22.30 15.70
N SER A 238 -3.76 -21.53 15.54
CA SER A 238 -2.74 -21.35 16.56
C SER A 238 -3.00 -20.13 17.44
N SER A 239 -2.93 -20.30 18.75
CA SER A 239 -2.91 -19.19 19.72
C SER A 239 -1.50 -18.86 20.22
N ALA A 240 -0.48 -19.66 19.89
CA ALA A 240 0.89 -19.45 20.33
C ALA A 240 1.59 -18.38 19.47
N PRO A 241 2.03 -17.24 20.04
CA PRO A 241 2.59 -16.13 19.25
C PRO A 241 3.78 -16.52 18.37
N ALA A 242 4.71 -17.33 18.90
CA ALA A 242 5.87 -17.78 18.13
C ALA A 242 5.49 -18.65 16.93
N THR A 243 4.47 -19.52 17.08
CA THR A 243 3.96 -20.35 16.00
C THR A 243 3.26 -19.51 14.95
N ARG A 244 2.44 -18.56 15.36
CA ARG A 244 1.76 -17.61 14.45
C ARG A 244 2.79 -16.82 13.65
N HIS A 245 3.79 -16.25 14.32
CA HIS A 245 4.86 -15.53 13.63
C HIS A 245 5.59 -16.41 12.59
N ALA A 246 5.98 -17.63 12.94
CA ALA A 246 6.66 -18.56 12.01
C ALA A 246 5.78 -18.91 10.81
N LEU A 247 4.47 -19.09 11.02
CA LEU A 247 3.50 -19.36 9.94
C LEU A 247 3.30 -18.11 9.06
N SER A 248 3.26 -16.92 9.65
CA SER A 248 3.21 -15.67 8.90
C SER A 248 4.43 -15.50 7.99
N VAL A 249 5.63 -15.75 8.49
CA VAL A 249 6.87 -15.74 7.68
C VAL A 249 6.81 -16.75 6.54
N SER A 250 6.25 -17.95 6.81
CA SER A 250 6.07 -18.98 5.77
C SER A 250 5.08 -18.54 4.69
N MET A 251 3.96 -17.93 5.08
CA MET A 251 2.98 -17.37 4.13
C MET A 251 3.59 -16.25 3.28
N GLN A 252 4.35 -15.34 3.89
CA GLN A 252 5.06 -14.29 3.17
C GLN A 252 6.05 -14.88 2.16
N SER A 253 6.80 -15.90 2.55
CA SER A 253 7.74 -16.60 1.66
C SER A 253 7.03 -17.31 0.50
N GLN A 254 5.86 -17.90 0.75
CA GLN A 254 5.04 -18.54 -0.29
C GLN A 254 4.53 -17.50 -1.30
N LEU A 255 4.01 -16.35 -0.82
CA LEU A 255 3.58 -15.26 -1.70
C LEU A 255 4.73 -14.71 -2.53
N ALA A 256 5.91 -14.52 -1.92
CA ALA A 256 7.11 -14.11 -2.64
C ALA A 256 7.57 -15.12 -3.71
N GLN A 257 7.27 -16.40 -3.55
CA GLN A 257 7.58 -17.42 -4.54
C GLN A 257 6.57 -17.45 -5.69
N ASP A 258 5.29 -17.36 -5.37
CA ASP A 258 4.19 -17.48 -6.34
C ASP A 258 3.95 -16.18 -7.11
N GLU A 259 4.39 -15.06 -6.54
CA GLU A 259 4.22 -13.71 -7.08
C GLU A 259 2.80 -13.47 -7.64
N PRO A 260 1.76 -13.66 -6.81
CA PRO A 260 0.37 -13.44 -7.29
C PRO A 260 0.14 -12.00 -7.69
N ASN A 261 0.84 -11.09 -7.06
CA ASN A 261 0.92 -9.67 -7.33
C ASN A 261 2.39 -9.25 -7.27
N VAL A 262 2.81 -8.21 -7.99
CA VAL A 262 4.11 -7.63 -7.74
C VAL A 262 4.02 -6.74 -6.50
N PHE A 263 4.75 -7.10 -5.45
CA PHE A 263 4.83 -6.30 -4.23
C PHE A 263 5.78 -5.15 -4.47
N LEU A 264 5.24 -3.92 -4.47
CA LEU A 264 6.00 -2.76 -4.91
C LEU A 264 6.71 -2.09 -3.74
N TYR A 265 5.97 -1.35 -2.93
CA TYR A 265 6.56 -0.58 -1.84
C TYR A 265 5.58 -0.25 -0.72
N SER A 266 6.15 0.11 0.43
CA SER A 266 5.48 0.79 1.54
C SER A 266 6.14 2.14 1.75
N VAL A 267 5.35 3.18 1.93
CA VAL A 267 5.84 4.53 2.22
C VAL A 267 5.35 5.00 3.58
N PRO A 268 6.14 5.81 4.29
CA PRO A 268 5.70 6.42 5.53
C PRO A 268 4.57 7.41 5.27
N ARG A 269 3.83 7.75 6.32
CA ARG A 269 2.85 8.82 6.33
C ARG A 269 3.32 9.98 7.19
N ASP A 270 3.33 11.15 6.60
CA ASP A 270 3.69 12.36 7.31
C ASP A 270 2.44 12.99 7.94
N THR A 271 2.55 13.43 9.18
CA THR A 271 1.53 14.16 9.92
C THR A 271 2.02 15.58 10.13
N VAL A 272 1.23 16.56 9.74
CA VAL A 272 1.48 17.96 10.05
C VAL A 272 0.58 18.38 11.21
N MET A 273 1.14 18.94 12.27
CA MET A 273 0.36 19.33 13.43
C MET A 273 0.96 20.54 14.15
N ASN A 274 0.14 21.23 14.94
CA ASN A 274 0.61 22.26 15.86
C ASN A 274 1.63 21.64 16.82
N ARG A 275 2.73 22.37 17.05
CA ARG A 275 3.86 21.91 17.89
C ARG A 275 3.47 21.60 19.36
N HIS A 276 2.37 22.15 19.83
CA HIS A 276 1.86 21.92 21.19
C HIS A 276 0.92 20.72 21.31
N ILE A 277 0.49 20.11 20.21
CA ILE A 277 -0.29 18.86 20.26
C ILE A 277 0.62 17.69 20.68
N ARG A 278 0.11 16.86 21.58
CA ARG A 278 0.76 15.62 22.03
C ARG A 278 -0.24 14.47 21.95
N GLY A 279 0.29 13.25 21.88
CA GLY A 279 -0.52 12.03 21.85
C GLY A 279 -1.28 11.77 20.56
N LEU A 280 -1.08 12.60 19.51
CA LEU A 280 -1.62 12.29 18.20
C LEU A 280 -0.84 11.10 17.63
N TRP A 281 -1.57 10.18 16.99
CA TRP A 281 -0.98 8.97 16.41
C TRP A 281 -0.03 9.30 15.27
N THR A 282 1.14 8.70 15.30
CA THR A 282 2.16 8.79 14.25
C THR A 282 2.39 7.42 13.61
N ASP A 283 2.24 6.36 14.41
CA ASP A 283 2.36 4.98 13.97
C ASP A 283 0.97 4.34 14.00
N GLN A 284 0.30 4.40 12.86
CA GLN A 284 -1.07 3.95 12.74
C GLN A 284 -1.11 2.51 12.24
N GLN A 285 -1.33 1.57 13.15
CA GLN A 285 -1.50 0.16 12.79
C GLN A 285 -2.93 -0.19 12.37
N ILE A 286 -3.91 0.60 12.77
CA ILE A 286 -5.32 0.43 12.38
C ILE A 286 -5.86 1.75 11.85
N ALA A 287 -6.82 1.69 10.94
CA ALA A 287 -7.50 2.87 10.39
C ALA A 287 -8.46 3.49 11.42
N ALA A 288 -7.96 3.82 12.59
CA ALA A 288 -8.69 4.45 13.68
C ALA A 288 -8.09 5.82 14.00
N CYS A 289 -8.90 6.69 14.60
CA CYS A 289 -8.47 8.00 15.09
C CYS A 289 -8.53 8.00 16.63
N PRO A 290 -7.53 7.41 17.33
CA PRO A 290 -7.53 7.33 18.79
C PRO A 290 -7.26 8.71 19.38
N LEU A 291 -8.29 9.35 19.94
CA LEU A 291 -8.22 10.71 20.49
C LEU A 291 -8.07 10.75 22.01
N ALA A 292 -8.12 9.60 22.69
CA ALA A 292 -8.13 9.54 24.15
C ALA A 292 -6.88 10.16 24.81
N ASP A 293 -5.74 10.01 24.15
CA ASP A 293 -4.44 10.49 24.67
C ASP A 293 -3.99 11.80 24.03
N VAL A 294 -4.82 12.41 23.16
CA VAL A 294 -4.47 13.68 22.52
C VAL A 294 -4.74 14.85 23.47
N TYR A 295 -3.75 15.74 23.62
CA TYR A 295 -3.86 16.92 24.46
C TYR A 295 -2.97 18.07 23.97
N TRP A 296 -3.26 19.27 24.45
CA TRP A 296 -2.42 20.45 24.27
C TRP A 296 -1.39 20.53 25.39
N ALA A 297 -0.12 20.54 25.04
CA ALA A 297 0.97 20.84 25.97
C ALA A 297 1.18 22.36 26.06
N PRO A 298 1.66 22.86 27.19
CA PRO A 298 2.05 24.27 27.35
C PRO A 298 3.08 24.74 26.34
#